data_3977f335905d4ddd39a3ab1f2e68fa8b
#
_entry.id   3977f335905d4ddd39a3ab1f2e68fa8b
#
_cell.length_a   1.000
_cell.length_b   1.000
_cell.length_c   1.000
_cell.angle_alpha   90.00
_cell.angle_beta   90.00
_cell.angle_gamma   90.00
#
_symmetry.space_group_name_H-M   'P 1'
#
loop_
_entity.id
_entity.type
_entity.pdbx_description
1 polymer ?
#
loop_
_entity_poly.entity_id
_entity_poly.type
_entity_poly.pdbx_seq_one_letter_code
_entity_poly.pdbx_strand_id
1 'polypeptide(L)'
;YEIPLRLVGSEMCIRDSIIPLTINDSAWNLQYSPYVYYNEHCIVFNNQHTPMKIERATFRKLLDFVGLFPHYFVGSNADLPIVGGSILSHDHFQGGHYEFAMAKAPIEKTWVFPGFEDVEAGIVHWPMSCIRLTCADDTRLVELADKLLTAWRGYTDESCFIFAETDGEPHNTITPIARMRDGKYQLDLVLRNNITTPEHPLGVYHPHAKLHHIKKENIGLIEVMGLAVLPSRLKQELFDLADVLVAHLPTAEYPEALQKHAAWAEEILAKHPELNADNVHLILQDEVGHVFAQVLADAGVYKLDEAGRAGFVRFLESVK
;
A
#
# COMPACT_ATOMS: atom_id res chain seq x y z
N TYR A 1 -0.33 -5.65 13.69
CA TYR A 1 0.89 -6.13 14.33
C TYR A 1 1.76 -4.92 14.61
N GLU A 2 1.87 -4.54 15.88
CA GLU A 2 2.94 -3.65 16.31
C GLU A 2 4.25 -4.41 16.10
N ILE A 3 5.16 -3.86 15.32
CA ILE A 3 6.56 -4.29 15.39
C ILE A 3 6.99 -3.86 16.78
N PRO A 4 7.30 -4.79 17.70
CA PRO A 4 7.68 -4.39 19.03
C PRO A 4 8.90 -3.50 18.93
N LEU A 5 8.87 -2.30 19.51
CA LEU A 5 10.03 -1.40 19.66
C LEU A 5 11.28 -2.10 20.26
N ARG A 6 11.10 -3.29 20.83
CA ARG A 6 12.18 -4.17 21.32
C ARG A 6 13.05 -4.81 20.23
N LEU A 7 12.61 -4.82 18.97
CA LEU A 7 13.41 -5.36 17.86
C LEU A 7 14.43 -4.36 17.30
N VAL A 8 14.34 -3.10 17.70
CA VAL A 8 15.29 -2.06 17.29
C VAL A 8 16.21 -1.75 18.48
N GLY A 9 17.27 -2.52 18.63
CA GLY A 9 18.46 -2.00 19.33
C GLY A 9 18.70 -2.40 20.78
N SER A 10 18.01 -3.38 21.39
CA SER A 10 18.30 -3.75 22.79
C SER A 10 18.81 -5.18 23.04
N GLU A 11 18.92 -6.04 22.02
CA GLU A 11 19.40 -7.41 22.21
C GLU A 11 20.63 -7.70 21.37
N MET A 12 21.66 -8.27 22.00
CA MET A 12 23.00 -8.54 21.44
C MET A 12 22.95 -9.47 20.21
N CYS A 13 21.92 -10.33 20.08
CA CYS A 13 21.75 -11.24 18.94
C CYS A 13 21.28 -10.55 17.65
N ILE A 14 20.75 -9.33 17.72
CA ILE A 14 20.22 -8.59 16.58
C ILE A 14 21.33 -7.79 15.88
N ARG A 15 22.37 -7.39 16.59
CA ARG A 15 23.47 -6.56 16.06
C ARG A 15 24.28 -7.25 14.96
N ASP A 16 24.35 -8.56 14.97
CA ASP A 16 25.13 -9.33 13.98
C ASP A 16 24.45 -9.45 12.61
N SER A 17 23.17 -9.07 12.52
CA SER A 17 22.36 -9.11 11.29
C SER A 17 22.08 -7.73 10.69
N ILE A 18 22.70 -6.68 11.23
CA ILE A 18 22.53 -5.29 10.78
C ILE A 18 23.66 -4.92 9.82
N ILE A 19 23.30 -4.44 8.64
CA ILE A 19 24.24 -3.96 7.62
C ILE A 19 24.19 -2.42 7.61
N PRO A 20 25.29 -1.73 7.98
CA PRO A 20 25.33 -0.27 7.91
C PRO A 20 25.31 0.22 6.46
N LEU A 21 24.56 1.28 6.21
CA LEU A 21 24.38 1.91 4.91
C LEU A 21 24.62 3.42 5.03
N THR A 22 25.01 4.03 3.91
CA THR A 22 24.95 5.48 3.73
C THR A 22 23.96 5.77 2.60
N ILE A 23 22.87 6.46 2.91
CA ILE A 23 21.88 6.93 1.93
C ILE A 23 21.55 8.40 2.24
N ASN A 24 21.48 9.24 1.20
CA ASN A 24 21.33 10.68 1.30
C ASN A 24 22.32 11.30 2.33
N ASP A 25 23.61 10.95 2.21
CA ASP A 25 24.71 11.41 3.08
C ASP A 25 24.49 11.20 4.58
N SER A 26 23.63 10.27 4.96
CA SER A 26 23.28 9.96 6.36
C SER A 26 23.44 8.47 6.66
N ALA A 27 23.65 8.17 7.95
CA ALA A 27 23.89 6.79 8.41
C ALA A 27 22.57 6.06 8.66
N TRP A 28 22.41 4.95 7.99
CA TRP A 28 21.25 4.06 8.03
C TRP A 28 21.70 2.62 8.27
N ASN A 29 20.76 1.74 8.50
CA ASN A 29 21.00 0.30 8.59
C ASN A 29 19.96 -0.47 7.79
N LEU A 30 20.37 -1.61 7.24
CA LEU A 30 19.48 -2.64 6.71
C LEU A 30 19.49 -3.83 7.66
N GLN A 31 18.32 -4.37 7.95
CA GLN A 31 18.14 -5.59 8.72
C GLN A 31 17.07 -6.46 8.05
N TYR A 32 17.36 -7.75 7.87
CA TYR A 32 16.31 -8.70 7.47
C TYR A 32 15.26 -8.83 8.56
N SER A 33 14.00 -8.77 8.15
CA SER A 33 12.87 -8.89 9.06
C SER A 33 12.66 -10.35 9.50
N PRO A 34 12.41 -10.63 10.79
CA PRO A 34 11.99 -11.94 11.21
C PRO A 34 10.58 -12.31 10.69
N TYR A 35 9.82 -11.33 10.23
CA TYR A 35 8.51 -11.53 9.60
C TYR A 35 8.70 -11.62 8.07
N VAL A 36 8.76 -12.86 7.58
CA VAL A 36 9.00 -13.14 6.15
C VAL A 36 7.69 -13.08 5.38
N TYR A 37 7.25 -11.88 5.01
CA TYR A 37 6.08 -11.70 4.15
C TYR A 37 6.38 -12.05 2.69
N TYR A 38 7.61 -11.84 2.24
CA TYR A 38 8.13 -12.11 0.91
C TYR A 38 9.64 -12.31 0.97
N ASN A 39 10.24 -12.73 -0.16
CA ASN A 39 11.67 -13.04 -0.22
C ASN A 39 12.53 -11.83 0.16
N GLU A 40 13.51 -12.06 1.05
CA GLU A 40 14.47 -11.07 1.55
C GLU A 40 13.80 -9.81 2.15
N HIS A 41 12.60 -9.96 2.77
CA HIS A 41 11.94 -8.86 3.45
C HIS A 41 12.88 -8.21 4.46
N CYS A 42 13.13 -6.92 4.30
CA CYS A 42 14.05 -6.16 5.16
C CYS A 42 13.46 -4.81 5.56
N ILE A 43 13.99 -4.29 6.66
CA ILE A 43 13.73 -2.96 7.17
C ILE A 43 15.00 -2.14 6.98
N VAL A 44 14.87 -0.96 6.40
CA VAL A 44 15.93 0.05 6.27
C VAL A 44 15.59 1.20 7.19
N PHE A 45 16.37 1.43 8.22
CA PHE A 45 16.03 2.36 9.30
C PHE A 45 17.15 3.35 9.61
N ASN A 46 16.74 4.54 9.99
CA ASN A 46 17.66 5.62 10.38
C ASN A 46 18.37 5.26 11.69
N ASN A 47 19.66 5.56 11.79
CA ASN A 47 20.42 5.42 13.04
C ASN A 47 19.91 6.35 14.14
N GLN A 48 19.26 7.44 13.78
CA GLN A 48 18.67 8.39 14.71
C GLN A 48 17.16 8.19 14.81
N HIS A 49 16.61 8.23 16.01
CA HIS A 49 15.17 8.23 16.24
C HIS A 49 14.55 9.57 15.84
N THR A 50 14.31 9.74 14.55
CA THR A 50 13.61 10.89 13.98
C THR A 50 12.23 10.46 13.49
N PRO A 51 11.19 11.28 13.66
CA PRO A 51 9.86 10.97 13.13
C PRO A 51 9.89 10.76 11.61
N MET A 52 9.03 9.87 11.15
CA MET A 52 8.79 9.69 9.71
C MET A 52 8.24 10.97 9.10
N LYS A 53 8.75 11.31 7.93
CA LYS A 53 8.24 12.42 7.13
C LYS A 53 8.44 12.10 5.66
N ILE A 54 7.38 12.22 4.88
CA ILE A 54 7.47 12.14 3.42
C ILE A 54 7.82 13.52 2.89
N GLU A 55 9.01 13.64 2.33
CA GLU A 55 9.56 14.89 1.80
C GLU A 55 10.57 14.59 0.67
N ARG A 56 11.11 15.64 0.05
CA ARG A 56 12.12 15.51 -1.01
C ARG A 56 13.26 14.54 -0.65
N ALA A 57 13.75 14.62 0.58
CA ALA A 57 14.83 13.75 1.07
C ALA A 57 14.41 12.27 1.11
N THR A 58 13.13 11.97 1.33
CA THR A 58 12.63 10.58 1.30
C THR A 58 12.82 9.96 -0.09
N PHE A 59 12.44 10.69 -1.16
CA PHE A 59 12.62 10.20 -2.52
C PHE A 59 14.11 9.98 -2.84
N ARG A 60 14.99 10.88 -2.43
CA ARG A 60 16.44 10.71 -2.57
C ARG A 60 16.93 9.43 -1.87
N LYS A 61 16.53 9.22 -0.61
CA LYS A 61 16.91 8.04 0.17
C LYS A 61 16.46 6.74 -0.49
N LEU A 62 15.23 6.69 -1.01
CA LEU A 62 14.71 5.50 -1.70
C LEU A 62 15.48 5.21 -2.99
N LEU A 63 15.78 6.22 -3.78
CA LEU A 63 16.52 6.05 -5.04
C LEU A 63 18.00 5.70 -4.78
N ASP A 64 18.65 6.29 -3.79
CA ASP A 64 20.00 5.90 -3.36
C ASP A 64 20.05 4.43 -2.96
N PHE A 65 19.04 3.97 -2.20
CA PHE A 65 18.98 2.56 -1.77
C PHE A 65 18.90 1.61 -2.97
N VAL A 66 18.01 1.86 -3.93
CA VAL A 66 17.89 0.98 -5.11
C VAL A 66 19.08 1.13 -6.07
N GLY A 67 19.80 2.23 -6.01
CA GLY A 67 21.09 2.39 -6.69
C GLY A 67 22.17 1.47 -6.11
N LEU A 68 22.18 1.31 -4.77
CA LEU A 68 23.07 0.37 -4.07
C LEU A 68 22.63 -1.10 -4.24
N PHE A 69 21.32 -1.35 -4.24
CA PHE A 69 20.71 -2.69 -4.34
C PHE A 69 19.73 -2.77 -5.50
N PRO A 70 20.20 -2.80 -6.76
CA PRO A 70 19.32 -2.68 -7.94
C PRO A 70 18.37 -3.86 -8.15
N HIS A 71 18.55 -4.96 -7.45
CA HIS A 71 17.67 -6.13 -7.44
C HIS A 71 16.58 -6.05 -6.36
N TYR A 72 16.61 -5.03 -5.50
CA TYR A 72 15.59 -4.78 -4.48
C TYR A 72 14.60 -3.71 -4.93
N PHE A 73 13.41 -3.76 -4.34
CA PHE A 73 12.55 -2.60 -4.18
C PHE A 73 12.73 -2.02 -2.77
N VAL A 74 12.33 -0.78 -2.56
CA VAL A 74 12.19 -0.17 -1.24
C VAL A 74 11.04 0.84 -1.26
N GLY A 75 10.32 0.96 -0.17
CA GLY A 75 9.23 1.93 -0.06
C GLY A 75 9.03 2.42 1.37
N SER A 76 8.34 3.53 1.50
CA SER A 76 7.94 4.10 2.78
C SER A 76 6.44 3.95 3.00
N ASN A 77 6.03 3.66 4.23
CA ASN A 77 4.66 3.94 4.63
C ASN A 77 4.37 5.45 4.55
N ALA A 78 3.10 5.80 4.50
CA ALA A 78 2.68 7.18 4.62
C ALA A 78 2.98 7.75 6.02
N ASP A 79 3.22 9.05 6.12
CA ASP A 79 3.59 9.76 7.36
C ASP A 79 2.41 10.32 8.15
N LEU A 80 1.18 10.02 7.72
CA LEU A 80 -0.05 10.40 8.43
C LEU A 80 -0.72 9.16 9.06
N PRO A 81 -1.42 9.31 10.20
CA PRO A 81 -2.18 8.24 10.82
C PRO A 81 -3.27 7.72 9.87
N ILE A 82 -3.79 6.51 10.14
CA ILE A 82 -4.86 5.83 9.37
C ILE A 82 -4.38 5.26 8.03
N VAL A 83 -3.58 6.00 7.27
CA VAL A 83 -3.16 5.64 5.90
C VAL A 83 -1.72 5.14 5.82
N GLY A 84 -1.07 4.88 6.93
CA GLY A 84 0.33 4.48 6.98
C GLY A 84 0.61 3.36 7.95
N GLY A 85 1.90 3.16 8.19
CA GLY A 85 2.39 2.19 9.16
C GLY A 85 2.11 2.59 10.61
N SER A 86 2.33 1.64 11.50
CA SER A 86 2.12 1.82 12.94
C SER A 86 3.21 2.62 13.64
N ILE A 87 4.41 2.76 13.04
CA ILE A 87 5.57 3.42 13.65
C ILE A 87 5.86 4.72 12.91
N LEU A 88 5.27 5.83 13.36
CA LEU A 88 5.52 7.17 12.82
C LEU A 88 6.67 7.90 13.52
N SER A 89 7.13 7.41 14.67
CA SER A 89 8.15 8.04 15.50
C SER A 89 9.59 7.75 15.08
N HIS A 90 9.81 6.80 14.19
CA HIS A 90 11.13 6.41 13.72
C HIS A 90 11.16 6.25 12.19
N ASP A 91 11.96 7.06 11.51
CA ASP A 91 12.10 7.04 10.05
C ASP A 91 12.68 5.71 9.57
N HIS A 92 11.89 4.98 8.79
CA HIS A 92 12.24 3.66 8.27
C HIS A 92 11.52 3.36 6.96
N PHE A 93 12.10 2.44 6.19
CA PHE A 93 11.56 1.91 4.94
C PHE A 93 11.47 0.39 5.02
N GLN A 94 10.65 -0.19 4.15
CA GLN A 94 10.59 -1.64 3.94
C GLN A 94 11.05 -1.95 2.52
N GLY A 95 11.85 -3.00 2.39
CA GLY A 95 12.38 -3.42 1.10
C GLY A 95 12.53 -4.94 1.00
N GLY A 96 13.08 -5.40 -0.12
CA GLY A 96 13.37 -6.80 -0.35
C GLY A 96 13.43 -7.19 -1.83
N HIS A 97 13.70 -8.44 -2.08
CA HIS A 97 13.79 -9.00 -3.43
C HIS A 97 12.48 -9.69 -3.80
N TYR A 98 11.50 -8.90 -4.19
CA TYR A 98 10.18 -9.41 -4.58
C TYR A 98 9.51 -8.48 -5.60
N GLU A 99 8.86 -9.06 -6.61
CA GLU A 99 8.10 -8.31 -7.60
C GLU A 99 6.59 -8.40 -7.34
N PHE A 100 6.05 -7.35 -6.77
CA PHE A 100 4.62 -7.25 -6.44
C PHE A 100 3.73 -7.09 -7.67
N ALA A 101 2.44 -7.39 -7.51
CA ALA A 101 1.45 -7.23 -8.56
C ALA A 101 1.38 -5.78 -9.10
N MET A 102 1.47 -4.79 -8.23
CA MET A 102 1.49 -3.38 -8.63
C MET A 102 2.68 -3.03 -9.55
N ALA A 103 3.85 -3.63 -9.31
CA ALA A 103 5.04 -3.41 -10.15
C ALA A 103 4.83 -3.88 -11.61
N LYS A 104 3.99 -4.92 -11.80
CA LYS A 104 3.62 -5.49 -13.11
C LYS A 104 2.45 -4.79 -13.77
N ALA A 105 1.70 -3.99 -13.01
CA ALA A 105 0.50 -3.32 -13.52
C ALA A 105 0.87 -2.34 -14.65
N PRO A 106 0.09 -2.33 -15.77
CA PRO A 106 0.37 -1.47 -16.91
C PRO A 106 0.06 0.00 -16.61
N ILE A 107 0.63 0.89 -17.41
CA ILE A 107 0.21 2.29 -17.45
C ILE A 107 -1.13 2.39 -18.17
N GLU A 108 -2.15 2.90 -17.49
CA GLU A 108 -3.49 3.16 -18.06
C GLU A 108 -3.49 4.42 -18.92
N LYS A 109 -2.78 5.46 -18.45
CA LYS A 109 -2.70 6.75 -19.12
C LYS A 109 -1.31 7.34 -18.96
N THR A 110 -0.64 7.62 -20.05
CA THR A 110 0.63 8.36 -20.07
C THR A 110 0.39 9.84 -19.80
N TRP A 111 1.38 10.50 -19.17
CA TRP A 111 1.33 11.91 -18.84
C TRP A 111 2.69 12.56 -19.06
N VAL A 112 2.70 13.81 -19.52
CA VAL A 112 3.92 14.60 -19.66
C VAL A 112 3.81 15.82 -18.77
N PHE A 113 4.74 15.96 -17.81
CA PHE A 113 4.80 17.14 -16.95
C PHE A 113 5.68 18.21 -17.60
N PRO A 114 5.20 19.47 -17.69
CA PRO A 114 6.00 20.56 -18.26
C PRO A 114 7.35 20.73 -17.55
N GLY A 115 8.44 20.73 -18.32
CA GLY A 115 9.81 20.80 -17.82
C GLY A 115 10.39 19.45 -17.36
N PHE A 116 9.64 18.34 -17.55
CA PHE A 116 10.04 16.97 -17.24
C PHE A 116 9.73 16.02 -18.41
N GLU A 117 9.91 16.47 -19.62
CA GLU A 117 9.66 15.70 -20.84
C GLU A 117 10.61 14.49 -20.99
N ASP A 118 11.71 14.50 -20.25
CA ASP A 118 12.69 13.42 -20.11
C ASP A 118 12.27 12.33 -19.12
N VAL A 119 11.20 12.53 -18.34
CA VAL A 119 10.66 11.56 -17.37
C VAL A 119 9.43 10.88 -17.99
N GLU A 120 9.50 9.57 -18.15
CA GLU A 120 8.32 8.77 -18.49
C GLU A 120 7.36 8.74 -17.28
N ALA A 121 6.15 9.26 -17.45
CA ALA A 121 5.17 9.33 -16.38
C ALA A 121 3.80 8.84 -16.83
N GLY A 122 3.01 8.33 -15.87
CA GLY A 122 1.62 7.90 -16.14
C GLY A 122 0.88 7.37 -14.94
N ILE A 123 -0.43 7.25 -15.10
CA ILE A 123 -1.34 6.62 -14.15
C ILE A 123 -1.22 5.10 -14.30
N VAL A 124 -0.97 4.40 -13.21
CA VAL A 124 -0.94 2.93 -13.19
C VAL A 124 -2.36 2.39 -13.14
N HIS A 125 -2.66 1.38 -13.94
CA HIS A 125 -3.92 0.63 -13.83
C HIS A 125 -3.91 -0.23 -12.56
N TRP A 126 -4.28 0.38 -11.44
CA TRP A 126 -4.22 -0.20 -10.10
C TRP A 126 -5.43 0.27 -9.28
N PRO A 127 -5.96 -0.55 -8.34
CA PRO A 127 -7.10 -0.14 -7.51
C PRO A 127 -6.86 1.13 -6.70
N MET A 128 -5.60 1.38 -6.30
CA MET A 128 -5.21 2.62 -5.62
C MET A 128 -4.60 3.62 -6.60
N SER A 129 -4.75 4.91 -6.33
CA SER A 129 -4.33 6.00 -7.21
C SER A 129 -2.80 6.13 -7.23
N CYS A 130 -2.15 5.60 -8.25
CA CYS A 130 -0.70 5.54 -8.38
C CYS A 130 -0.20 6.28 -9.63
N ILE A 131 0.77 7.16 -9.44
CA ILE A 131 1.55 7.80 -10.50
C ILE A 131 2.89 7.08 -10.56
N ARG A 132 3.25 6.51 -11.71
CA ARG A 132 4.56 5.92 -11.96
C ARG A 132 5.44 6.88 -12.73
N LEU A 133 6.66 7.08 -12.23
CA LEU A 133 7.70 7.87 -12.85
C LEU A 133 8.89 6.96 -13.19
N THR A 134 9.48 7.10 -14.38
CA THR A 134 10.66 6.31 -14.79
C THR A 134 11.65 7.23 -15.52
N CYS A 135 12.90 7.23 -15.07
CA CYS A 135 13.98 8.01 -15.68
C CYS A 135 15.34 7.35 -15.42
N ALA A 136 16.33 7.57 -16.30
CA ALA A 136 17.70 7.18 -16.04
C ALA A 136 18.41 8.11 -15.03
N ASP A 137 17.96 9.36 -14.93
CA ASP A 137 18.46 10.36 -13.99
C ASP A 137 17.57 10.40 -12.74
N ASP A 138 18.13 9.95 -11.62
CA ASP A 138 17.47 9.91 -10.32
C ASP A 138 17.16 11.31 -9.76
N THR A 139 17.98 12.32 -10.09
CA THR A 139 17.76 13.72 -9.66
C THR A 139 16.48 14.28 -10.26
N ARG A 140 16.22 13.98 -11.54
CA ARG A 140 14.99 14.37 -12.22
C ARG A 140 13.75 13.72 -11.57
N LEU A 141 13.87 12.46 -11.16
CA LEU A 141 12.79 11.78 -10.43
C LEU A 141 12.52 12.44 -9.07
N VAL A 142 13.57 12.78 -8.32
CA VAL A 142 13.42 13.47 -7.02
C VAL A 142 12.74 14.83 -7.20
N GLU A 143 13.14 15.60 -8.22
CA GLU A 143 12.55 16.91 -8.51
C GLU A 143 11.06 16.82 -8.83
N LEU A 144 10.69 15.91 -9.73
CA LEU A 144 9.28 15.73 -10.10
C LEU A 144 8.45 15.14 -8.97
N ALA A 145 8.98 14.17 -8.21
CA ALA A 145 8.28 13.59 -7.07
C ALA A 145 8.02 14.62 -5.97
N ASP A 146 8.98 15.50 -5.68
CA ASP A 146 8.83 16.60 -4.72
C ASP A 146 7.77 17.62 -5.18
N LYS A 147 7.76 17.95 -6.47
CA LYS A 147 6.75 18.81 -7.08
C LYS A 147 5.35 18.20 -6.96
N LEU A 148 5.21 16.90 -7.25
CA LEU A 148 3.95 16.16 -7.11
C LEU A 148 3.48 16.09 -5.65
N LEU A 149 4.38 15.81 -4.72
CA LEU A 149 4.08 15.78 -3.29
C LEU A 149 3.60 17.16 -2.80
N THR A 150 4.30 18.22 -3.19
CA THR A 150 3.96 19.59 -2.80
C THR A 150 2.58 19.97 -3.34
N ALA A 151 2.30 19.67 -4.61
CA ALA A 151 1.00 19.91 -5.22
C ALA A 151 -0.09 19.09 -4.50
N TRP A 152 0.16 17.79 -4.22
CA TRP A 152 -0.81 16.91 -3.58
C TRP A 152 -1.14 17.36 -2.16
N ARG A 153 -0.17 17.78 -1.38
CA ARG A 153 -0.39 18.23 0.00
C ARG A 153 -1.35 19.41 0.11
N GLY A 154 -1.38 20.30 -0.87
CA GLY A 154 -2.29 21.45 -0.94
C GLY A 154 -3.53 21.24 -1.80
N TYR A 155 -3.75 20.04 -2.34
CA TYR A 155 -4.81 19.82 -3.33
C TYR A 155 -6.14 19.45 -2.68
N THR A 156 -7.20 20.21 -3.05
CA THR A 156 -8.58 19.92 -2.70
C THR A 156 -9.41 19.70 -3.97
N ASP A 157 -10.18 18.62 -4.01
CA ASP A 157 -11.19 18.32 -5.05
C ASP A 157 -12.47 17.82 -4.37
N GLU A 158 -13.37 18.75 -4.09
CA GLU A 158 -14.65 18.45 -3.41
C GLU A 158 -15.49 17.43 -4.20
N SER A 159 -15.38 17.41 -5.53
CA SER A 159 -16.12 16.47 -6.37
C SER A 159 -15.71 15.01 -6.16
N CYS A 160 -14.47 14.78 -5.69
CA CYS A 160 -13.94 13.48 -5.31
C CYS A 160 -13.83 13.30 -3.78
N PHE A 161 -14.42 14.23 -2.99
CA PHE A 161 -14.31 14.26 -1.54
C PHE A 161 -12.88 14.36 -1.00
N ILE A 162 -11.97 14.94 -1.76
CA ILE A 162 -10.57 15.13 -1.38
C ILE A 162 -10.42 16.54 -0.78
N PHE A 163 -9.98 16.60 0.47
CA PHE A 163 -9.66 17.85 1.17
C PHE A 163 -8.21 17.80 1.62
N ALA A 164 -7.46 18.87 1.34
CA ALA A 164 -6.07 18.99 1.74
C ALA A 164 -5.92 19.02 3.26
N GLU A 165 -6.87 19.72 3.93
CA GLU A 165 -6.91 19.87 5.38
C GLU A 165 -8.35 20.08 5.88
N THR A 166 -8.60 19.79 7.14
CA THR A 166 -9.83 20.16 7.87
C THR A 166 -9.43 20.67 9.25
N ASP A 167 -9.91 21.85 9.61
CA ASP A 167 -9.60 22.51 10.90
C ASP A 167 -8.07 22.62 11.20
N GLY A 168 -7.26 22.76 10.14
CA GLY A 168 -5.80 22.86 10.22
C GLY A 168 -5.06 21.52 10.28
N GLU A 169 -5.78 20.38 10.27
CA GLU A 169 -5.18 19.05 10.23
C GLU A 169 -5.01 18.59 8.77
N PRO A 170 -3.77 18.26 8.34
CA PRO A 170 -3.51 17.83 6.97
C PRO A 170 -3.99 16.40 6.71
N HIS A 171 -4.49 16.15 5.48
CA HIS A 171 -5.01 14.84 5.06
C HIS A 171 -4.21 14.18 3.95
N ASN A 172 -3.58 14.95 3.07
CA ASN A 172 -2.91 14.42 1.89
C ASN A 172 -1.47 14.03 2.17
N THR A 173 -1.09 12.83 1.75
CA THR A 173 0.27 12.33 1.78
C THR A 173 0.49 11.31 0.66
N ILE A 174 1.69 10.72 0.56
CA ILE A 174 2.07 9.75 -0.46
C ILE A 174 2.72 8.53 0.20
N THR A 175 2.45 7.35 -0.35
CA THR A 175 3.23 6.12 -0.11
C THR A 175 4.15 5.94 -1.31
N PRO A 176 5.47 6.27 -1.21
CA PRO A 176 6.41 6.15 -2.32
C PRO A 176 7.08 4.77 -2.33
N ILE A 177 7.27 4.20 -3.53
CA ILE A 177 7.96 2.93 -3.74
C ILE A 177 8.96 3.06 -4.89
N ALA A 178 10.22 2.74 -4.65
CA ALA A 178 11.29 2.78 -5.64
C ALA A 178 11.78 1.38 -6.03
N ARG A 179 12.21 1.23 -7.28
CA ARG A 179 12.89 0.05 -7.81
C ARG A 179 13.72 0.41 -9.03
N MET A 180 14.61 -0.49 -9.42
CA MET A 180 15.24 -0.44 -10.74
C MET A 180 14.42 -1.28 -11.75
N ARG A 181 14.21 -0.75 -12.95
CA ARG A 181 13.55 -1.44 -14.05
C ARG A 181 14.27 -1.13 -15.36
N ASP A 182 14.78 -2.16 -16.04
CA ASP A 182 15.46 -2.03 -17.34
C ASP A 182 16.61 -1.00 -17.33
N GLY A 183 17.37 -0.96 -16.23
CA GLY A 183 18.49 -0.04 -16.05
C GLY A 183 18.10 1.41 -15.72
N LYS A 184 16.82 1.71 -15.55
CA LYS A 184 16.30 3.00 -15.12
C LYS A 184 15.75 2.95 -13.70
N TYR A 185 15.78 4.08 -13.02
CA TYR A 185 15.06 4.28 -11.78
C TYR A 185 13.56 4.38 -12.04
N GLN A 186 12.77 3.71 -11.22
CA GLN A 186 11.32 3.78 -11.26
C GLN A 186 10.79 4.11 -9.87
N LEU A 187 9.89 5.09 -9.78
CA LEU A 187 9.28 5.56 -8.55
C LEU A 187 7.76 5.56 -8.71
N ASP A 188 7.06 4.78 -7.89
CA ASP A 188 5.62 4.79 -7.77
C ASP A 188 5.21 5.70 -6.63
N LEU A 189 4.31 6.64 -6.88
CA LEU A 189 3.76 7.59 -5.93
C LEU A 189 2.28 7.26 -5.72
N VAL A 190 1.95 6.55 -4.64
CA VAL A 190 0.56 6.23 -4.31
C VAL A 190 -0.04 7.34 -3.46
N LEU A 191 -1.04 8.01 -4.00
CA LEU A 191 -1.73 9.12 -3.34
C LEU A 191 -2.58 8.59 -2.17
N ARG A 192 -2.48 9.24 -1.01
CA ARG A 192 -3.21 8.87 0.21
C ARG A 192 -3.90 10.10 0.80
N ASN A 193 -5.01 9.84 1.47
CA ASN A 193 -5.75 10.84 2.24
C ASN A 193 -6.38 10.18 3.46
N ASN A 194 -6.23 10.78 4.66
CA ASN A 194 -6.67 10.20 5.93
C ASN A 194 -7.94 10.82 6.51
N ILE A 195 -8.70 11.57 5.71
CA ILE A 195 -9.93 12.21 6.19
C ILE A 195 -10.91 11.19 6.76
N THR A 196 -11.56 11.56 7.85
CA THR A 196 -12.62 10.78 8.50
C THR A 196 -13.94 11.53 8.46
N THR A 197 -15.05 10.80 8.53
CA THR A 197 -16.39 11.34 8.73
C THR A 197 -17.11 10.53 9.81
N PRO A 198 -18.25 11.01 10.34
CA PRO A 198 -19.08 10.20 11.25
C PRO A 198 -19.49 8.84 10.65
N GLU A 199 -19.71 8.78 9.34
CA GLU A 199 -20.04 7.55 8.60
C GLU A 199 -18.82 6.64 8.41
N HIS A 200 -17.62 7.25 8.30
CA HIS A 200 -16.34 6.57 8.09
C HIS A 200 -15.32 6.95 9.17
N PRO A 201 -15.52 6.52 10.42
CA PRO A 201 -14.65 6.92 11.55
C PRO A 201 -13.23 6.31 11.47
N LEU A 202 -13.03 5.26 10.68
CA LEU A 202 -11.73 4.64 10.42
C LEU A 202 -11.02 5.24 9.21
N GLY A 203 -11.68 6.15 8.46
CA GLY A 203 -11.19 6.78 7.24
C GLY A 203 -12.16 6.60 6.08
N VAL A 204 -12.33 7.64 5.27
CA VAL A 204 -13.10 7.57 4.01
C VAL A 204 -12.38 6.67 3.00
N TYR A 205 -11.05 6.78 2.94
CA TYR A 205 -10.16 5.97 2.09
C TYR A 205 -9.54 4.83 2.88
N HIS A 206 -10.43 3.96 3.39
CA HIS A 206 -10.12 2.84 4.26
C HIS A 206 -11.08 1.68 3.90
N PRO A 207 -10.73 0.41 4.15
CA PRO A 207 -11.66 -0.70 3.94
C PRO A 207 -13.00 -0.46 4.61
N HIS A 208 -14.09 -0.49 3.85
CA HIS A 208 -15.43 -0.24 4.36
C HIS A 208 -15.96 -1.43 5.15
N ALA A 209 -16.95 -1.18 6.02
CA ALA A 209 -17.47 -2.14 6.98
C ALA A 209 -17.88 -3.50 6.38
N LYS A 210 -18.43 -3.51 5.15
CA LYS A 210 -18.80 -4.73 4.43
C LYS A 210 -17.64 -5.69 4.20
N LEU A 211 -16.39 -5.19 4.16
CA LEU A 211 -15.17 -5.97 3.91
C LEU A 211 -14.44 -6.38 5.20
N HIS A 212 -14.90 -5.91 6.38
CA HIS A 212 -14.22 -6.13 7.65
C HIS A 212 -14.20 -7.59 8.10
N HIS A 213 -15.04 -8.44 7.52
CA HIS A 213 -14.97 -9.88 7.75
C HIS A 213 -13.65 -10.49 7.23
N ILE A 214 -13.03 -9.87 6.21
CA ILE A 214 -11.72 -10.25 5.65
C ILE A 214 -10.63 -9.30 6.14
N LYS A 215 -10.76 -7.97 5.91
CA LYS A 215 -9.72 -6.98 6.24
C LYS A 215 -10.34 -5.72 6.82
N LYS A 216 -9.96 -5.40 8.07
CA LYS A 216 -10.41 -4.20 8.79
C LYS A 216 -9.25 -3.23 9.05
N GLU A 217 -8.02 -3.73 9.10
CA GLU A 217 -6.83 -2.97 9.47
C GLU A 217 -6.45 -1.97 8.37
N ASN A 218 -5.68 -0.96 8.73
CA ASN A 218 -5.11 0.03 7.81
C ASN A 218 -4.32 -0.63 6.67
N ILE A 219 -4.33 -0.02 5.51
CA ILE A 219 -3.61 -0.49 4.33
C ILE A 219 -2.22 0.14 4.32
N GLY A 220 -1.21 -0.65 4.70
CA GLY A 220 0.19 -0.29 4.70
C GLY A 220 0.89 -0.56 3.36
N LEU A 221 2.21 -0.31 3.33
CA LEU A 221 3.03 -0.42 2.12
C LEU A 221 2.89 -1.77 1.39
N ILE A 222 2.92 -2.87 2.13
CA ILE A 222 2.89 -4.23 1.56
C ILE A 222 1.55 -4.49 0.87
N GLU A 223 0.45 -4.14 1.53
CA GLU A 223 -0.90 -4.28 0.97
C GLU A 223 -1.11 -3.35 -0.23
N VAL A 224 -0.63 -2.11 -0.17
CA VAL A 224 -0.66 -1.16 -1.30
C VAL A 224 -0.09 -1.77 -2.57
N MET A 225 0.98 -2.56 -2.45
CA MET A 225 1.64 -3.23 -3.58
C MET A 225 0.94 -4.50 -4.05
N GLY A 226 -0.12 -4.96 -3.35
CA GLY A 226 -0.98 -6.06 -3.75
C GLY A 226 -0.72 -7.40 -3.06
N LEU A 227 0.04 -7.44 -1.96
CA LEU A 227 0.15 -8.62 -1.12
C LEU A 227 -0.84 -8.52 0.05
N ALA A 228 -1.82 -9.41 0.07
CA ALA A 228 -2.83 -9.46 1.13
C ALA A 228 -2.22 -9.95 2.45
N VAL A 229 -1.86 -9.02 3.34
CA VAL A 229 -1.54 -9.33 4.73
C VAL A 229 -2.85 -9.39 5.52
N LEU A 230 -3.28 -10.61 5.81
CA LEU A 230 -4.60 -10.87 6.40
C LEU A 230 -4.47 -11.32 7.87
N PRO A 231 -5.50 -11.09 8.71
CA PRO A 231 -5.52 -11.55 10.08
C PRO A 231 -5.36 -13.07 10.19
N SER A 232 -4.57 -13.54 11.16
CA SER A 232 -4.28 -14.98 11.36
C SER A 232 -5.52 -15.83 11.58
N ARG A 233 -6.59 -15.25 12.17
CA ARG A 233 -7.89 -15.93 12.38
C ARG A 233 -8.49 -16.47 11.08
N LEU A 234 -8.29 -15.78 9.96
CA LEU A 234 -8.87 -16.16 8.67
C LEU A 234 -8.39 -17.53 8.19
N LYS A 235 -7.21 -17.96 8.59
CA LYS A 235 -6.72 -19.29 8.22
C LYS A 235 -7.72 -20.37 8.67
N GLN A 236 -8.12 -20.38 9.92
CA GLN A 236 -9.08 -21.37 10.45
C GLN A 236 -10.49 -21.08 9.96
N GLU A 237 -10.92 -19.83 10.00
CA GLU A 237 -12.27 -19.43 9.56
C GLU A 237 -12.56 -19.82 8.09
N LEU A 238 -11.60 -19.76 7.19
CA LEU A 238 -11.79 -20.16 5.80
C LEU A 238 -11.83 -21.68 5.64
N PHE A 239 -11.10 -22.47 6.45
CA PHE A 239 -11.25 -23.91 6.47
C PHE A 239 -12.65 -24.33 6.98
N ASP A 240 -13.07 -23.75 8.10
CA ASP A 240 -14.38 -24.04 8.67
C ASP A 240 -15.52 -23.57 7.73
N LEU A 241 -15.31 -22.44 7.02
CA LEU A 241 -16.24 -21.96 6.01
C LEU A 241 -16.35 -22.91 4.80
N ALA A 242 -15.22 -23.49 4.37
CA ALA A 242 -15.23 -24.50 3.31
C ALA A 242 -16.13 -25.69 3.65
N ASP A 243 -16.03 -26.18 4.87
CA ASP A 243 -16.82 -27.34 5.34
C ASP A 243 -18.33 -27.03 5.32
N VAL A 244 -18.75 -25.84 5.80
CA VAL A 244 -20.18 -25.49 5.83
C VAL A 244 -20.73 -25.18 4.44
N LEU A 245 -19.90 -24.64 3.52
CA LEU A 245 -20.28 -24.41 2.12
C LEU A 245 -20.49 -25.71 1.37
N VAL A 246 -19.59 -26.69 1.52
CA VAL A 246 -19.71 -28.01 0.89
C VAL A 246 -20.90 -28.80 1.44
N ALA A 247 -21.18 -28.64 2.73
CA ALA A 247 -22.33 -29.25 3.39
C ALA A 247 -23.67 -28.55 3.02
N HIS A 248 -23.64 -27.43 2.31
CA HIS A 248 -24.81 -26.58 2.04
C HIS A 248 -25.59 -26.23 3.32
N LEU A 249 -24.86 -25.99 4.42
CA LEU A 249 -25.48 -25.62 5.67
C LEU A 249 -26.18 -24.26 5.52
N PRO A 250 -27.44 -24.10 6.01
CA PRO A 250 -28.08 -22.78 6.02
C PRO A 250 -27.27 -21.77 6.83
N THR A 251 -27.14 -20.55 6.34
CA THR A 251 -26.33 -19.50 7.00
C THR A 251 -26.77 -19.17 8.44
N ALA A 252 -28.07 -19.36 8.74
CA ALA A 252 -28.60 -19.24 10.10
C ALA A 252 -28.05 -20.30 11.08
N GLU A 253 -27.51 -21.40 10.58
CA GLU A 253 -26.93 -22.48 11.37
C GLU A 253 -25.41 -22.43 11.46
N TYR A 254 -24.78 -21.39 10.87
CA TYR A 254 -23.33 -21.24 10.94
C TYR A 254 -22.88 -21.02 12.38
N PRO A 255 -21.73 -21.59 12.79
CA PRO A 255 -21.07 -21.26 14.04
C PRO A 255 -20.89 -19.74 14.20
N GLU A 256 -20.94 -19.23 15.43
CA GLU A 256 -20.85 -17.80 15.74
C GLU A 256 -19.62 -17.14 15.07
N ALA A 257 -18.48 -17.83 15.06
CA ALA A 257 -17.25 -17.34 14.42
C ALA A 257 -17.40 -17.09 12.91
N LEU A 258 -18.31 -17.80 12.24
CA LEU A 258 -18.54 -17.70 10.79
C LEU A 258 -19.71 -16.78 10.40
N GLN A 259 -20.54 -16.33 11.38
CA GLN A 259 -21.70 -15.49 11.10
C GLN A 259 -21.36 -14.20 10.34
N LYS A 260 -20.18 -13.63 10.61
CA LYS A 260 -19.67 -12.45 9.87
C LYS A 260 -19.40 -12.70 8.39
N HIS A 261 -19.27 -13.96 7.98
CA HIS A 261 -19.07 -14.36 6.57
C HIS A 261 -20.38 -14.81 5.90
N ALA A 262 -21.51 -14.86 6.61
CA ALA A 262 -22.76 -15.45 6.11
C ALA A 262 -23.23 -14.81 4.78
N ALA A 263 -23.31 -13.48 4.72
CA ALA A 263 -23.72 -12.79 3.49
C ALA A 263 -22.77 -13.08 2.31
N TRP A 264 -21.47 -13.07 2.56
CA TRP A 264 -20.46 -13.40 1.57
C TRP A 264 -20.53 -14.86 1.12
N ALA A 265 -20.83 -15.79 2.03
CA ALA A 265 -21.02 -17.20 1.72
C ALA A 265 -22.23 -17.41 0.78
N GLU A 266 -23.31 -16.69 0.96
CA GLU A 266 -24.48 -16.71 0.05
C GLU A 266 -24.11 -16.19 -1.35
N GLU A 267 -23.32 -15.13 -1.44
CA GLU A 267 -22.80 -14.59 -2.70
C GLU A 267 -21.91 -15.62 -3.42
N ILE A 268 -21.02 -16.31 -2.68
CA ILE A 268 -20.15 -17.35 -3.22
C ILE A 268 -20.97 -18.51 -3.78
N LEU A 269 -21.94 -19.04 -3.02
CA LEU A 269 -22.80 -20.14 -3.48
C LEU A 269 -23.62 -19.77 -4.71
N ALA A 270 -24.11 -18.53 -4.78
CA ALA A 270 -24.85 -18.05 -5.96
C ALA A 270 -23.96 -17.91 -7.20
N LYS A 271 -22.71 -17.51 -7.02
CA LYS A 271 -21.72 -17.28 -8.09
C LYS A 271 -21.08 -18.58 -8.57
N HIS A 272 -20.92 -19.56 -7.68
CA HIS A 272 -20.22 -20.81 -7.92
C HIS A 272 -21.13 -22.04 -7.67
N PRO A 273 -22.13 -22.29 -8.55
CA PRO A 273 -23.03 -23.43 -8.39
C PRO A 273 -22.31 -24.79 -8.52
N GLU A 274 -21.08 -24.80 -9.07
CA GLU A 274 -20.19 -25.96 -9.19
C GLU A 274 -19.38 -26.28 -7.92
N LEU A 275 -19.50 -25.47 -6.85
CA LEU A 275 -18.73 -25.61 -5.61
C LEU A 275 -18.91 -27.01 -5.00
N ASN A 276 -17.80 -27.66 -4.67
CA ASN A 276 -17.74 -28.97 -4.06
C ASN A 276 -16.45 -29.14 -3.24
N ALA A 277 -16.25 -30.31 -2.63
CA ALA A 277 -15.09 -30.57 -1.77
C ALA A 277 -13.73 -30.48 -2.49
N ASP A 278 -13.67 -30.68 -3.80
CA ASP A 278 -12.42 -30.68 -4.56
C ASP A 278 -11.97 -29.27 -4.93
N ASN A 279 -12.91 -28.31 -5.07
CA ASN A 279 -12.62 -26.95 -5.59
C ASN A 279 -12.86 -25.83 -4.60
N VAL A 280 -13.53 -26.06 -3.46
CA VAL A 280 -13.94 -25.02 -2.51
C VAL A 280 -12.79 -24.15 -2.03
N HIS A 281 -11.62 -24.73 -1.75
CA HIS A 281 -10.47 -23.97 -1.27
C HIS A 281 -9.88 -23.03 -2.33
N LEU A 282 -9.89 -23.43 -3.61
CA LEU A 282 -9.47 -22.58 -4.73
C LEU A 282 -10.46 -21.42 -4.94
N ILE A 283 -11.77 -21.75 -4.90
CA ILE A 283 -12.83 -20.73 -4.99
C ILE A 283 -12.70 -19.72 -3.86
N LEU A 284 -12.55 -20.17 -2.61
CA LEU A 284 -12.38 -19.26 -1.45
C LEU A 284 -11.11 -18.40 -1.58
N GLN A 285 -10.02 -18.95 -2.08
CA GLN A 285 -8.79 -18.20 -2.32
C GLN A 285 -9.00 -17.09 -3.34
N ASP A 286 -9.67 -17.38 -4.45
CA ASP A 286 -9.98 -16.41 -5.50
C ASP A 286 -10.96 -15.33 -4.98
N GLU A 287 -11.98 -15.73 -4.25
CA GLU A 287 -12.96 -14.79 -3.67
C GLU A 287 -12.33 -13.89 -2.59
N VAL A 288 -11.42 -14.40 -1.77
CA VAL A 288 -10.60 -13.57 -0.88
C VAL A 288 -9.77 -12.56 -1.67
N GLY A 289 -9.21 -12.96 -2.82
CA GLY A 289 -8.51 -12.07 -3.74
C GLY A 289 -9.40 -10.96 -4.27
N HIS A 290 -10.65 -11.27 -4.66
CA HIS A 290 -11.63 -10.29 -5.10
C HIS A 290 -12.00 -9.30 -3.98
N VAL A 291 -12.23 -9.79 -2.75
CA VAL A 291 -12.47 -8.93 -1.58
C VAL A 291 -11.28 -8.02 -1.32
N PHE A 292 -10.05 -8.55 -1.42
CA PHE A 292 -8.85 -7.75 -1.21
C PHE A 292 -8.66 -6.68 -2.29
N ALA A 293 -8.96 -6.97 -3.55
CA ALA A 293 -8.98 -5.96 -4.62
C ALA A 293 -9.97 -4.82 -4.30
N GLN A 294 -11.14 -5.15 -3.73
CA GLN A 294 -12.11 -4.17 -3.27
C GLN A 294 -11.61 -3.35 -2.07
N VAL A 295 -10.89 -3.99 -1.13
CA VAL A 295 -10.20 -3.32 -0.02
C VAL A 295 -9.23 -2.25 -0.53
N LEU A 296 -8.44 -2.55 -1.56
CA LEU A 296 -7.55 -1.58 -2.19
C LEU A 296 -8.32 -0.47 -2.93
N ALA A 297 -9.43 -0.81 -3.58
CA ALA A 297 -10.30 0.17 -4.24
C ALA A 297 -10.96 1.12 -3.25
N ASP A 298 -11.39 0.63 -2.08
CA ASP A 298 -11.90 1.48 -1.01
C ASP A 298 -10.82 2.43 -0.47
N ALA A 299 -9.56 1.96 -0.38
CA ALA A 299 -8.41 2.75 0.06
C ALA A 299 -7.87 3.73 -1.00
N GLY A 300 -8.24 3.58 -2.27
CA GLY A 300 -7.86 4.48 -3.35
C GLY A 300 -8.60 5.82 -3.30
N VAL A 301 -7.88 6.95 -3.44
CA VAL A 301 -8.49 8.30 -3.40
C VAL A 301 -9.29 8.60 -4.65
N TYR A 302 -8.80 8.25 -5.83
CA TYR A 302 -9.56 8.31 -7.07
C TYR A 302 -10.07 6.92 -7.42
N LYS A 303 -11.39 6.77 -7.52
CA LYS A 303 -12.01 5.48 -7.86
C LYS A 303 -11.79 5.15 -9.34
N LEU A 304 -11.92 3.87 -9.70
CA LEU A 304 -11.72 3.39 -11.07
C LEU A 304 -12.94 3.66 -11.99
N ASP A 305 -13.89 4.45 -11.55
CA ASP A 305 -14.99 4.92 -12.36
C ASP A 305 -14.62 6.18 -13.19
N GLU A 306 -15.54 6.65 -14.01
CA GLU A 306 -15.33 7.80 -14.88
C GLU A 306 -15.05 9.08 -14.08
N ALA A 307 -15.76 9.30 -12.98
CA ALA A 307 -15.63 10.47 -12.12
C ALA A 307 -14.26 10.50 -11.41
N GLY A 308 -13.82 9.37 -10.87
CA GLY A 308 -12.52 9.23 -10.23
C GLY A 308 -11.36 9.40 -11.22
N ARG A 309 -11.47 8.80 -12.42
CA ARG A 309 -10.48 8.99 -13.49
C ARG A 309 -10.38 10.45 -13.94
N ALA A 310 -11.51 11.13 -14.10
CA ALA A 310 -11.55 12.55 -14.42
C ALA A 310 -10.93 13.40 -13.30
N GLY A 311 -11.21 13.08 -12.02
CA GLY A 311 -10.60 13.72 -10.86
C GLY A 311 -9.08 13.55 -10.84
N PHE A 312 -8.58 12.35 -11.11
CA PHE A 312 -7.14 12.09 -11.16
C PHE A 312 -6.45 12.93 -12.24
N VAL A 313 -7.07 13.05 -13.41
CA VAL A 313 -6.56 13.90 -14.51
C VAL A 313 -6.53 15.37 -14.08
N ARG A 314 -7.58 15.89 -13.43
CA ARG A 314 -7.60 17.27 -12.92
C ARG A 314 -6.44 17.54 -11.95
N PHE A 315 -6.14 16.58 -11.07
CA PHE A 315 -4.97 16.69 -10.20
C PHE A 315 -3.68 16.82 -11.02
N LEU A 316 -3.44 15.92 -12.00
CA LEU A 316 -2.24 15.98 -12.81
C LEU A 316 -2.12 17.31 -13.60
N GLU A 317 -3.23 17.85 -14.12
CA GLU A 317 -3.30 19.14 -14.80
C GLU A 317 -2.96 20.32 -13.86
N SER A 318 -3.20 20.18 -12.56
CA SER A 318 -2.90 21.21 -11.57
C SER A 318 -1.41 21.34 -11.23
N VAL A 319 -0.60 20.32 -11.56
CA VAL A 319 0.85 20.28 -11.29
C VAL A 319 1.59 21.09 -12.37
N LYS A 320 1.93 22.35 -12.05
CA LYS A 320 2.54 23.32 -12.98
C LYS A 320 4.05 23.37 -12.82
#